data_602324303d2d3b664f048ec66ca6a118
#
_entry.id   602324303d2d3b664f048ec66ca6a118
#
_cell.length_a   1.000
_cell.length_b   1.000
_cell.length_c   1.000
_cell.angle_alpha   90.00
_cell.angle_beta   90.00
_cell.angle_gamma   90.00
#
_symmetry.space_group_name_H-M   'P 1'
#
loop_
_entity.id
_entity.type
_entity.pdbx_description
1 polymer ?
#
loop_
_entity_poly.entity_id
_entity_poly.type
_entity_poly.pdbx_seq_one_letter_code
_entity_poly.pdbx_strand_id
1 'polypeptide(L)'
;IGLVGSEMCIRDRGGIVGVLHQNPEDCVEKHVEDTLTAGAGLSDRSTVEYISEASDEVINDLIENGVDFDRNADGELTFTLEAAHSIRRILHAGGDATGRGITEALCREVRADENIVVMENAVAAELLVDSDQECKGVIVYNELTGEHEIVYTSALVLATGGLGQLYKYTTNPDGATGDGIDLAYNAGAIIQDMEFVQFHPTALALSPESKDRFLISEAVRGEGARLINNHGMEFMSKYHDKRELAPRDIVTRAIYSEMNKEHKFNVFLNASMIDHMKLFKRFPTISKRCGECGIDISAKPIPVAPAAHYSMGGIKASVEGRTSIRGLYAIGECASTGLHGANRLASNSLLECVVCACLLYTSPSPRDRSVS
;
A
#
# COMPACT_ATOMS: atom_id res chain seq x y z
N ILE A 1 -5.92 -9.22 -17.00
CA ILE A 1 -5.82 -8.39 -15.79
C ILE A 1 -5.40 -9.28 -14.64
N GLY A 2 -4.10 -9.31 -14.34
CA GLY A 2 -3.60 -10.10 -13.22
C GLY A 2 -3.99 -9.47 -11.89
N LEU A 3 -5.00 -9.99 -11.19
CA LEU A 3 -5.28 -9.69 -9.78
C LEU A 3 -4.28 -10.39 -8.84
N VAL A 4 -2.99 -10.34 -9.16
CA VAL A 4 -1.92 -10.85 -8.26
C VAL A 4 -1.71 -9.92 -7.05
N GLY A 5 -2.51 -8.88 -6.89
CA GLY A 5 -2.41 -7.95 -5.77
C GLY A 5 -3.47 -8.11 -4.67
N SER A 6 -4.45 -9.01 -4.81
CA SER A 6 -5.57 -9.10 -3.85
C SER A 6 -5.12 -9.44 -2.43
N GLU A 7 -4.15 -10.34 -2.25
CA GLU A 7 -3.63 -10.68 -0.92
C GLU A 7 -2.86 -9.52 -0.27
N MET A 8 -2.15 -8.72 -1.05
CA MET A 8 -1.40 -7.57 -0.53
C MET A 8 -2.34 -6.48 0.00
N CYS A 9 -3.42 -6.19 -0.73
CA CYS A 9 -4.46 -5.28 -0.25
C CYS A 9 -5.17 -5.82 0.98
N ILE A 10 -5.41 -7.12 1.07
CA ILE A 10 -6.13 -7.76 2.18
C ILE A 10 -5.32 -7.76 3.49
N ARG A 11 -3.98 -7.94 3.43
CA ARG A 11 -3.17 -8.14 4.64
C ARG A 11 -2.61 -6.87 5.26
N ASP A 12 -2.24 -5.87 4.45
CA ASP A 12 -1.25 -4.87 4.86
C ASP A 12 -1.72 -3.42 4.84
N ARG A 13 -2.99 -3.12 4.53
CA ARG A 13 -3.44 -1.74 4.38
C ARG A 13 -4.57 -1.39 5.32
N GLY A 14 -4.20 -0.71 6.42
CA GLY A 14 -5.13 -0.33 7.47
C GLY A 14 -6.01 0.87 7.15
N GLY A 15 -5.73 1.65 6.09
CA GLY A 15 -6.49 2.84 5.74
C GLY A 15 -6.25 3.35 4.33
N ILE A 16 -7.11 4.24 3.86
CA ILE A 16 -6.99 5.00 2.62
C ILE A 16 -7.13 6.50 2.91
N VAL A 17 -6.32 7.31 2.25
CA VAL A 17 -6.48 8.77 2.32
C VAL A 17 -7.76 9.20 1.61
N GLY A 18 -8.52 10.10 2.24
CA GLY A 18 -9.63 10.80 1.61
C GLY A 18 -9.63 12.28 2.00
N VAL A 19 -9.30 13.15 1.03
CA VAL A 19 -9.48 14.61 1.19
C VAL A 19 -10.89 14.93 0.71
N LEU A 20 -11.85 14.89 1.63
CA LEU A 20 -13.26 14.96 1.30
C LEU A 20 -13.85 16.32 1.65
N HIS A 21 -14.78 16.81 0.82
CA HIS A 21 -15.55 18.03 1.11
C HIS A 21 -16.32 17.95 2.45
N GLN A 22 -16.61 16.73 2.93
CA GLN A 22 -17.26 16.49 4.23
C GLN A 22 -16.33 16.74 5.43
N ASN A 23 -15.02 16.91 5.21
CA ASN A 23 -14.06 17.21 6.26
C ASN A 23 -13.60 18.66 6.18
N PRO A 24 -14.24 19.61 6.86
CA PRO A 24 -13.96 21.04 6.72
C PRO A 24 -12.60 21.48 7.28
N GLU A 25 -11.92 20.63 8.04
CA GLU A 25 -10.59 20.89 8.58
C GLU A 25 -9.48 20.60 7.57
N ASP A 26 -9.78 19.83 6.52
CA ASP A 26 -8.82 19.38 5.51
C ASP A 26 -8.97 20.12 4.17
N CYS A 27 -7.92 20.08 3.36
CA CYS A 27 -7.92 20.56 1.98
C CYS A 27 -6.79 19.88 1.20
N VAL A 28 -6.90 19.94 -0.13
CA VAL A 28 -5.94 19.35 -1.08
C VAL A 28 -4.52 19.83 -0.80
N GLU A 29 -4.32 21.13 -0.58
CA GLU A 29 -3.00 21.73 -0.34
C GLU A 29 -2.29 21.14 0.88
N LYS A 30 -3.03 20.86 1.96
CA LYS A 30 -2.46 20.22 3.17
C LYS A 30 -2.00 18.80 2.88
N HIS A 31 -2.76 18.04 2.10
CA HIS A 31 -2.36 16.68 1.72
C HIS A 31 -1.17 16.70 0.76
N VAL A 32 -1.13 17.63 -0.18
CA VAL A 32 0.01 17.86 -1.09
C VAL A 32 1.29 18.14 -0.29
N GLU A 33 1.26 19.07 0.66
CA GLU A 33 2.43 19.40 1.47
C GLU A 33 2.89 18.25 2.38
N ASP A 34 1.94 17.51 2.97
CA ASP A 34 2.27 16.32 3.77
C ASP A 34 2.96 15.25 2.89
N THR A 35 2.47 15.04 1.66
CA THR A 35 3.02 14.05 0.71
C THR A 35 4.40 14.46 0.23
N LEU A 36 4.60 15.71 -0.18
CA LEU A 36 5.90 16.23 -0.62
C LEU A 36 6.95 16.18 0.50
N THR A 37 6.53 16.51 1.73
CA THR A 37 7.39 16.43 2.91
C THR A 37 7.81 14.99 3.19
N ALA A 38 6.87 14.04 3.15
CA ALA A 38 7.17 12.63 3.34
C ALA A 38 8.08 12.06 2.25
N GLY A 39 7.89 12.46 1.01
CA GLY A 39 8.67 12.05 -0.16
C GLY A 39 10.08 12.62 -0.23
N ALA A 40 10.49 13.41 0.78
CA ALA A 40 11.85 13.95 0.95
C ALA A 40 12.35 14.77 -0.26
N GLY A 41 11.46 15.51 -0.92
CA GLY A 41 11.78 16.39 -2.04
C GLY A 41 11.94 15.69 -3.40
N LEU A 42 11.66 14.40 -3.49
CA LEU A 42 11.73 13.62 -4.72
C LEU A 42 10.36 13.28 -5.33
N SER A 43 9.26 13.65 -4.67
CA SER A 43 7.92 13.50 -5.24
C SER A 43 7.70 14.47 -6.40
N ASP A 44 7.02 14.01 -7.44
CA ASP A 44 6.54 14.88 -8.53
C ASP A 44 5.30 15.64 -8.06
N ARG A 45 5.42 16.98 -7.95
CA ARG A 45 4.34 17.84 -7.43
C ARG A 45 3.06 17.70 -8.26
N SER A 46 3.15 17.62 -9.58
CA SER A 46 1.97 17.54 -10.44
C SER A 46 1.19 16.24 -10.24
N THR A 47 1.92 15.12 -10.08
CA THR A 47 1.32 13.83 -9.73
C THR A 47 0.65 13.88 -8.34
N VAL A 48 1.32 14.50 -7.36
CA VAL A 48 0.78 14.63 -5.99
C VAL A 48 -0.49 15.47 -5.98
N GLU A 49 -0.50 16.61 -6.66
CA GLU A 49 -1.66 17.50 -6.79
C GLU A 49 -2.83 16.76 -7.43
N TYR A 50 -2.61 16.12 -8.57
CA TYR A 50 -3.64 15.38 -9.29
C TYR A 50 -4.29 14.26 -8.44
N ILE A 51 -3.47 13.42 -7.80
CA ILE A 51 -3.98 12.31 -6.98
C ILE A 51 -4.72 12.82 -5.74
N SER A 52 -4.26 13.95 -5.18
CA SER A 52 -4.93 14.57 -4.03
C SER A 52 -6.30 15.15 -4.39
N GLU A 53 -6.41 15.82 -5.55
CA GLU A 53 -7.66 16.40 -6.07
C GLU A 53 -8.70 15.32 -6.39
N ALA A 54 -8.27 14.19 -6.97
CA ALA A 54 -9.16 13.10 -7.34
C ALA A 54 -9.70 12.30 -6.14
N SER A 55 -9.22 12.53 -4.93
CA SER A 55 -9.52 11.66 -3.78
C SER A 55 -10.98 11.64 -3.37
N ASP A 56 -11.70 12.77 -3.46
CA ASP A 56 -13.13 12.85 -3.08
C ASP A 56 -14.00 12.01 -4.02
N GLU A 57 -13.79 12.15 -5.33
CA GLU A 57 -14.51 11.38 -6.37
C GLU A 57 -14.28 9.89 -6.19
N VAL A 58 -13.02 9.48 -6.07
CA VAL A 58 -12.62 8.07 -5.95
C VAL A 58 -13.17 7.41 -4.67
N ILE A 59 -13.20 8.10 -3.54
CA ILE A 59 -13.79 7.56 -2.31
C ILE A 59 -15.30 7.39 -2.47
N ASN A 60 -15.99 8.33 -3.11
CA ASN A 60 -17.41 8.20 -3.39
C ASN A 60 -17.70 7.02 -4.34
N ASP A 61 -16.91 6.84 -5.40
CA ASP A 61 -16.99 5.69 -6.30
C ASP A 61 -16.81 4.35 -5.54
N LEU A 62 -15.86 4.28 -4.61
CA LEU A 62 -15.67 3.08 -3.78
C LEU A 62 -16.91 2.80 -2.90
N ILE A 63 -17.54 3.84 -2.34
CA ILE A 63 -18.78 3.70 -1.57
C ILE A 63 -19.93 3.19 -2.45
N GLU A 64 -20.09 3.74 -3.66
CA GLU A 64 -21.10 3.32 -4.64
C GLU A 64 -20.88 1.87 -5.08
N ASN A 65 -19.63 1.42 -5.18
CA ASN A 65 -19.25 0.02 -5.47
C ASN A 65 -19.30 -0.89 -4.21
N GLY A 66 -19.92 -0.42 -3.11
CA GLY A 66 -20.24 -1.24 -1.95
C GLY A 66 -19.12 -1.41 -0.93
N VAL A 67 -18.15 -0.49 -0.91
CA VAL A 67 -17.17 -0.41 0.20
C VAL A 67 -17.82 0.26 1.40
N ASP A 68 -17.89 -0.46 2.53
CA ASP A 68 -18.47 0.03 3.77
C ASP A 68 -17.39 0.62 4.69
N PHE A 69 -17.20 1.94 4.57
CA PHE A 69 -16.27 2.68 5.44
C PHE A 69 -16.88 2.91 6.83
N ASP A 70 -16.02 2.92 7.84
CA ASP A 70 -16.40 3.12 9.24
C ASP A 70 -17.11 4.47 9.43
N ARG A 71 -18.26 4.45 10.14
CA ARG A 71 -19.11 5.63 10.42
C ARG A 71 -19.28 5.84 11.92
N ASN A 72 -19.54 7.08 12.30
CA ASN A 72 -19.93 7.44 13.68
C ASN A 72 -21.41 7.08 13.94
N ALA A 73 -21.89 7.38 15.15
CA ALA A 73 -23.27 7.10 15.57
C ALA A 73 -24.31 7.89 14.75
N ASP A 74 -23.92 9.01 14.14
CA ASP A 74 -24.76 9.88 13.33
C ASP A 74 -24.76 9.46 11.83
N GLY A 75 -23.99 8.41 11.48
CA GLY A 75 -23.88 7.89 10.12
C GLY A 75 -22.84 8.61 9.24
N GLU A 76 -22.05 9.53 9.81
CA GLU A 76 -21.00 10.25 9.09
C GLU A 76 -19.70 9.44 9.05
N LEU A 77 -18.90 9.62 7.98
CA LEU A 77 -17.59 8.99 7.85
C LEU A 77 -16.65 9.39 8.99
N THR A 78 -15.87 8.42 9.48
CA THR A 78 -14.90 8.65 10.54
C THR A 78 -13.49 8.82 9.98
N PHE A 79 -12.83 9.90 10.35
CA PHE A 79 -11.46 10.19 9.92
C PHE A 79 -10.48 9.97 11.07
N THR A 80 -9.36 9.32 10.79
CA THR A 80 -8.28 9.10 11.74
C THR A 80 -6.98 9.78 11.30
N LEU A 81 -6.05 9.90 12.24
CA LEU A 81 -4.72 10.44 12.02
C LEU A 81 -3.70 9.32 11.97
N GLU A 82 -2.89 9.31 10.92
CA GLU A 82 -1.66 8.51 10.87
C GLU A 82 -0.42 9.43 10.90
N ALA A 83 0.75 8.86 11.19
CA ALA A 83 1.98 9.62 11.29
C ALA A 83 2.32 10.35 9.98
N ALA A 84 2.95 11.50 10.11
CA ALA A 84 3.31 12.45 9.06
C ALA A 84 2.13 13.17 8.39
N HIS A 85 0.88 12.80 8.65
CA HIS A 85 -0.27 13.62 8.28
C HIS A 85 -0.47 14.79 9.24
N SER A 86 -0.80 15.95 8.71
CA SER A 86 -1.12 17.15 9.48
C SER A 86 -2.58 17.19 9.96
N ILE A 87 -3.47 16.49 9.27
CA ILE A 87 -4.92 16.47 9.51
C ILE A 87 -5.45 15.03 9.53
N ARG A 88 -6.56 14.82 10.24
CA ARG A 88 -7.31 13.55 10.22
C ARG A 88 -7.99 13.39 8.86
N ARG A 89 -7.51 12.49 8.02
CA ARG A 89 -8.05 12.23 6.67
C ARG A 89 -8.08 10.76 6.28
N ILE A 90 -7.69 9.87 7.18
CA ILE A 90 -7.60 8.45 6.86
C ILE A 90 -8.93 7.79 7.15
N LEU A 91 -9.50 7.16 6.13
CA LEU A 91 -10.71 6.35 6.20
C LEU A 91 -10.34 4.88 6.44
N HIS A 92 -11.20 4.20 7.15
CA HIS A 92 -11.05 2.77 7.45
C HIS A 92 -12.32 2.00 7.11
N ALA A 93 -12.19 0.72 6.80
CA ALA A 93 -13.29 -0.21 6.68
C ALA A 93 -13.01 -1.42 7.58
N GLY A 94 -13.97 -1.75 8.46
CA GLY A 94 -13.81 -2.82 9.43
C GLY A 94 -12.65 -2.61 10.42
N GLY A 95 -12.40 -1.36 10.83
CA GLY A 95 -11.35 -0.98 11.77
C GLY A 95 -9.95 -0.99 11.15
N ASP A 96 -9.27 -2.13 11.11
CA ASP A 96 -7.90 -2.29 10.59
C ASP A 96 -7.82 -3.19 9.34
N ALA A 97 -8.96 -3.37 8.61
CA ALA A 97 -9.09 -4.28 7.48
C ALA A 97 -9.50 -3.59 6.17
N THR A 98 -9.16 -2.31 5.99
CA THR A 98 -9.61 -1.48 4.86
C THR A 98 -9.29 -2.10 3.49
N GLY A 99 -8.07 -2.60 3.31
CA GLY A 99 -7.70 -3.25 2.05
C GLY A 99 -8.57 -4.47 1.74
N ARG A 100 -8.96 -5.25 2.76
CA ARG A 100 -9.90 -6.36 2.60
C ARG A 100 -11.27 -5.87 2.16
N GLY A 101 -11.82 -4.85 2.83
CA GLY A 101 -13.14 -4.30 2.50
C GLY A 101 -13.23 -3.82 1.06
N ILE A 102 -12.23 -3.08 0.60
CA ILE A 102 -12.13 -2.62 -0.79
C ILE A 102 -12.01 -3.81 -1.76
N THR A 103 -11.10 -4.74 -1.51
CA THR A 103 -10.87 -5.87 -2.41
C THR A 103 -12.08 -6.76 -2.53
N GLU A 104 -12.75 -7.11 -1.40
CA GLU A 104 -13.94 -7.95 -1.41
C GLU A 104 -15.12 -7.29 -2.15
N ALA A 105 -15.29 -5.97 -2.02
CA ALA A 105 -16.31 -5.23 -2.76
C ALA A 105 -16.04 -5.27 -4.26
N LEU A 106 -14.84 -4.86 -4.70
CA LEU A 106 -14.49 -4.83 -6.13
C LEU A 106 -14.44 -6.24 -6.75
N CYS A 107 -14.00 -7.27 -6.01
CA CYS A 107 -14.05 -8.65 -6.50
C CYS A 107 -15.48 -9.16 -6.75
N ARG A 108 -16.46 -8.70 -5.96
CA ARG A 108 -17.87 -9.05 -6.23
C ARG A 108 -18.35 -8.47 -7.55
N GLU A 109 -18.04 -7.19 -7.80
CA GLU A 109 -18.41 -6.52 -9.06
C GLU A 109 -17.72 -7.17 -10.27
N VAL A 110 -16.40 -7.42 -10.18
CA VAL A 110 -15.63 -8.09 -11.25
C VAL A 110 -16.22 -9.47 -11.59
N ARG A 111 -16.63 -10.26 -10.58
CA ARG A 111 -17.22 -11.61 -10.80
C ARG A 111 -18.65 -11.56 -11.30
N ALA A 112 -19.36 -10.46 -11.11
CA ALA A 112 -20.72 -10.25 -11.56
C ALA A 112 -20.81 -9.76 -13.02
N ASP A 113 -19.73 -9.17 -13.55
CA ASP A 113 -19.68 -8.63 -14.91
C ASP A 113 -19.32 -9.73 -15.94
N GLU A 114 -20.26 -10.05 -16.84
CA GLU A 114 -20.09 -11.06 -17.88
C GLU A 114 -19.04 -10.69 -18.94
N ASN A 115 -18.63 -9.42 -19.04
CA ASN A 115 -17.62 -8.96 -19.97
C ASN A 115 -16.20 -9.16 -19.43
N ILE A 116 -16.03 -9.53 -18.15
CA ILE A 116 -14.74 -9.75 -17.52
C ILE A 116 -14.44 -11.23 -17.42
N VAL A 117 -13.35 -11.67 -18.03
CA VAL A 117 -12.83 -13.03 -17.90
C VAL A 117 -11.75 -13.06 -16.83
N VAL A 118 -11.99 -13.81 -15.74
CA VAL A 118 -11.01 -14.02 -14.67
C VAL A 118 -10.26 -15.34 -14.92
N MET A 119 -8.94 -15.25 -15.10
CA MET A 119 -8.07 -16.41 -15.26
C MET A 119 -7.34 -16.68 -13.94
N GLU A 120 -7.82 -17.63 -13.15
CA GLU A 120 -7.16 -18.05 -11.90
C GLU A 120 -6.06 -19.09 -12.19
N ASN A 121 -5.04 -19.19 -11.32
CA ASN A 121 -3.86 -20.06 -11.48
C ASN A 121 -3.13 -19.82 -12.82
N ALA A 122 -3.08 -18.57 -13.23
CA ALA A 122 -2.49 -18.11 -14.47
C ALA A 122 -1.37 -17.11 -14.17
N VAL A 123 -0.17 -17.39 -14.64
CA VAL A 123 1.03 -16.57 -14.44
C VAL A 123 1.43 -15.95 -15.76
N ALA A 124 1.61 -14.61 -15.78
CA ALA A 124 2.19 -13.92 -16.93
C ALA A 124 3.67 -14.31 -17.04
N ALA A 125 4.06 -14.95 -18.13
CA ALA A 125 5.40 -15.47 -18.31
C ALA A 125 6.30 -14.56 -19.17
N GLU A 126 5.73 -13.89 -20.19
CA GLU A 126 6.47 -13.05 -21.11
C GLU A 126 5.55 -12.01 -21.76
N LEU A 127 6.02 -10.77 -21.94
CA LEU A 127 5.32 -9.73 -22.70
C LEU A 127 5.70 -9.81 -24.17
N LEU A 128 4.70 -9.75 -25.04
CA LEU A 128 4.91 -9.74 -26.48
C LEU A 128 5.03 -8.30 -26.97
N VAL A 129 6.24 -7.87 -27.29
CA VAL A 129 6.54 -6.53 -27.81
C VAL A 129 7.11 -6.66 -29.25
N ASP A 130 6.56 -5.88 -30.18
CA ASP A 130 7.01 -5.90 -31.57
C ASP A 130 8.23 -5.01 -31.82
N SER A 131 8.71 -4.99 -33.10
CA SER A 131 9.84 -4.18 -33.49
C SER A 131 9.64 -2.67 -33.37
N ASP A 132 8.37 -2.23 -33.29
CA ASP A 132 7.98 -0.81 -33.12
C ASP A 132 7.84 -0.40 -31.66
N GLN A 133 8.29 -1.24 -30.74
CA GLN A 133 8.18 -1.06 -29.28
C GLN A 133 6.71 -0.90 -28.84
N GLU A 134 5.83 -1.74 -29.40
CA GLU A 134 4.42 -1.80 -29.00
C GLU A 134 4.10 -3.15 -28.39
N CYS A 135 3.46 -3.14 -27.23
CA CYS A 135 2.96 -4.34 -26.58
C CYS A 135 1.74 -4.88 -27.33
N LYS A 136 1.78 -6.14 -27.72
CA LYS A 136 0.74 -6.84 -28.49
C LYS A 136 0.04 -7.91 -27.67
N GLY A 137 0.54 -8.23 -26.49
CA GLY A 137 -0.06 -9.27 -25.66
C GLY A 137 0.89 -9.82 -24.60
N VAL A 138 0.51 -10.95 -24.06
CA VAL A 138 1.24 -11.66 -23.00
C VAL A 138 1.14 -13.17 -23.22
N ILE A 139 2.21 -13.88 -22.90
CA ILE A 139 2.18 -15.34 -22.73
C ILE A 139 1.79 -15.64 -21.30
N VAL A 140 0.74 -16.42 -21.12
CA VAL A 140 0.23 -16.85 -19.82
C VAL A 140 0.52 -18.34 -19.64
N TYR A 141 1.10 -18.69 -18.50
CA TYR A 141 1.29 -20.07 -18.07
C TYR A 141 0.17 -20.47 -17.10
N ASN A 142 -0.52 -21.56 -17.40
CA ASN A 142 -1.53 -22.13 -16.52
C ASN A 142 -0.89 -23.17 -15.60
N GLU A 143 -0.87 -22.89 -14.29
CA GLU A 143 -0.22 -23.74 -13.30
C GLU A 143 -0.90 -25.10 -13.09
N LEU A 144 -2.19 -25.21 -13.41
CA LEU A 144 -2.95 -26.47 -13.28
C LEU A 144 -2.74 -27.41 -14.45
N THR A 145 -2.68 -26.88 -15.67
CA THR A 145 -2.54 -27.69 -16.90
C THR A 145 -1.10 -27.83 -17.37
N GLY A 146 -0.21 -26.91 -16.96
CA GLY A 146 1.15 -26.82 -17.45
C GLY A 146 1.27 -26.24 -18.88
N GLU A 147 0.19 -25.68 -19.43
CA GLU A 147 0.12 -25.18 -20.79
C GLU A 147 0.40 -23.67 -20.84
N HIS A 148 0.89 -23.21 -21.99
CA HIS A 148 1.04 -21.80 -22.29
C HIS A 148 -0.05 -21.35 -23.26
N GLU A 149 -0.60 -20.17 -22.99
CA GLU A 149 -1.60 -19.53 -23.85
C GLU A 149 -1.10 -18.12 -24.23
N ILE A 150 -1.35 -17.71 -25.47
CA ILE A 150 -1.07 -16.34 -25.92
C ILE A 150 -2.34 -15.53 -25.86
N VAL A 151 -2.33 -14.47 -25.07
CA VAL A 151 -3.42 -13.50 -25.01
C VAL A 151 -3.00 -12.24 -25.75
N TYR A 152 -3.62 -12.01 -26.93
CA TYR A 152 -3.40 -10.79 -27.70
C TYR A 152 -4.27 -9.64 -27.19
N THR A 153 -3.67 -8.46 -27.04
CA THR A 153 -4.39 -7.25 -26.61
C THR A 153 -3.76 -5.99 -27.19
N SER A 154 -4.54 -4.95 -27.34
CA SER A 154 -4.08 -3.60 -27.73
C SER A 154 -3.68 -2.74 -26.53
N ALA A 155 -4.04 -3.14 -25.31
CA ALA A 155 -3.68 -2.48 -24.08
C ALA A 155 -3.50 -3.53 -22.97
N LEU A 156 -2.31 -3.59 -22.39
CA LEU A 156 -1.97 -4.47 -21.29
C LEU A 156 -1.60 -3.66 -20.06
N VAL A 157 -2.22 -3.98 -18.93
CA VAL A 157 -2.00 -3.27 -17.66
C VAL A 157 -1.29 -4.18 -16.68
N LEU A 158 -0.13 -3.77 -16.20
CA LEU A 158 0.55 -4.41 -15.08
C LEU A 158 0.08 -3.77 -13.76
N ALA A 159 -0.56 -4.58 -12.92
CA ALA A 159 -1.03 -4.22 -11.58
C ALA A 159 -0.57 -5.29 -10.57
N THR A 160 0.68 -5.71 -10.68
CA THR A 160 1.26 -6.92 -10.08
C THR A 160 1.74 -6.73 -8.64
N GLY A 161 1.61 -5.52 -8.09
CA GLY A 161 2.09 -5.22 -6.74
C GLY A 161 3.61 -5.06 -6.66
N GLY A 162 4.15 -5.11 -5.44
CA GLY A 162 5.53 -4.79 -5.15
C GLY A 162 6.49 -5.97 -5.15
N LEU A 163 7.63 -5.78 -4.47
CA LEU A 163 8.78 -6.70 -4.48
C LEU A 163 9.27 -7.09 -3.07
N GLY A 164 8.41 -6.97 -2.05
CA GLY A 164 8.83 -7.16 -0.65
C GLY A 164 9.41 -8.51 -0.33
N GLN A 165 9.08 -9.58 -1.09
CA GLN A 165 9.62 -10.93 -0.91
C GLN A 165 11.11 -11.07 -1.27
N LEU A 166 11.73 -10.05 -1.88
CA LEU A 166 13.19 -9.99 -2.03
C LEU A 166 13.91 -9.81 -0.69
N TYR A 167 13.19 -9.41 0.36
CA TYR A 167 13.75 -9.17 1.69
C TYR A 167 13.43 -10.33 2.64
N LYS A 168 14.38 -10.67 3.49
CA LYS A 168 14.22 -11.74 4.50
C LYS A 168 13.03 -11.52 5.42
N TYR A 169 12.78 -10.27 5.79
CA TYR A 169 11.67 -9.86 6.64
C TYR A 169 10.79 -8.86 5.91
N THR A 170 9.56 -9.24 5.65
CA THR A 170 8.60 -8.41 4.93
C THR A 170 7.20 -8.56 5.52
N THR A 171 6.39 -7.52 5.43
CA THR A 171 4.95 -7.57 5.74
C THR A 171 4.13 -7.99 4.53
N ASN A 172 4.74 -8.08 3.35
CA ASN A 172 4.05 -8.38 2.11
C ASN A 172 3.73 -9.88 1.98
N PRO A 173 2.66 -10.24 1.26
CA PRO A 173 2.31 -11.63 0.95
C PRO A 173 3.34 -12.29 0.04
N ASP A 174 3.27 -13.61 -0.07
CA ASP A 174 4.23 -14.42 -0.83
C ASP A 174 4.29 -14.06 -2.33
N GLY A 175 3.20 -13.54 -2.90
CA GLY A 175 3.15 -13.11 -4.29
C GLY A 175 3.78 -11.73 -4.58
N ALA A 176 4.35 -11.03 -3.57
CA ALA A 176 5.02 -9.74 -3.80
C ALA A 176 6.48 -9.95 -4.22
N THR A 177 6.70 -10.57 -5.35
CA THR A 177 7.99 -11.05 -5.87
C THR A 177 8.66 -10.12 -6.87
N GLY A 178 7.92 -9.09 -7.36
CA GLY A 178 8.43 -8.13 -8.35
C GLY A 178 8.32 -8.60 -9.80
N ASP A 179 7.59 -9.68 -10.07
CA ASP A 179 7.51 -10.32 -11.39
C ASP A 179 7.06 -9.36 -12.50
N GLY A 180 6.09 -8.48 -12.23
CA GLY A 180 5.66 -7.50 -13.23
C GLY A 180 6.72 -6.46 -13.58
N ILE A 181 7.58 -6.12 -12.61
CA ILE A 181 8.72 -5.22 -12.85
C ILE A 181 9.75 -5.94 -13.72
N ASP A 182 10.02 -7.21 -13.44
CA ASP A 182 10.93 -8.05 -14.24
C ASP A 182 10.40 -8.23 -15.67
N LEU A 183 9.13 -8.56 -15.85
CA LEU A 183 8.48 -8.65 -17.15
C LEU A 183 8.63 -7.37 -17.97
N ALA A 184 8.38 -6.21 -17.35
CA ALA A 184 8.48 -4.92 -18.00
C ALA A 184 9.93 -4.58 -18.36
N TYR A 185 10.88 -4.87 -17.46
CA TYR A 185 12.32 -4.68 -17.71
C TYR A 185 12.82 -5.52 -18.89
N ASN A 186 12.47 -6.80 -18.94
CA ASN A 186 12.83 -7.71 -20.02
C ASN A 186 12.21 -7.29 -21.35
N ALA A 187 11.04 -6.65 -21.32
CA ALA A 187 10.38 -6.08 -22.49
C ALA A 187 11.01 -4.73 -22.94
N GLY A 188 11.95 -4.16 -22.18
CA GLY A 188 12.61 -2.90 -22.49
C GLY A 188 11.94 -1.64 -21.91
N ALA A 189 11.03 -1.78 -20.96
CA ALA A 189 10.45 -0.64 -20.26
C ALA A 189 11.48 0.05 -19.35
N ILE A 190 11.31 1.36 -19.16
CA ILE A 190 12.14 2.13 -18.24
C ILE A 190 11.73 1.80 -16.80
N ILE A 191 12.71 1.41 -15.99
CA ILE A 191 12.57 1.18 -14.56
C ILE A 191 13.30 2.29 -13.81
N GLN A 192 12.71 2.80 -12.72
CA GLN A 192 13.32 3.89 -11.92
C GLN A 192 13.09 3.70 -10.40
N ASP A 193 13.92 4.39 -9.62
CA ASP A 193 13.78 4.56 -8.15
C ASP A 193 13.78 3.25 -7.36
N MET A 194 14.39 2.18 -7.90
CA MET A 194 14.40 0.83 -7.30
C MET A 194 15.12 0.77 -5.95
N GLU A 195 15.98 1.74 -5.64
CA GLU A 195 16.66 1.87 -4.35
C GLU A 195 15.73 2.31 -3.20
N PHE A 196 14.56 2.85 -3.51
CA PHE A 196 13.63 3.35 -2.50
C PHE A 196 12.63 2.26 -2.08
N VAL A 197 12.97 1.54 -1.03
CA VAL A 197 12.09 0.58 -0.37
C VAL A 197 11.80 1.04 1.05
N GLN A 198 10.53 1.23 1.36
CA GLN A 198 10.09 1.62 2.70
C GLN A 198 10.04 0.42 3.63
N PHE A 199 10.68 0.54 4.78
CA PHE A 199 10.54 -0.42 5.87
C PHE A 199 9.47 0.08 6.85
N HIS A 200 8.46 -0.76 7.12
CA HIS A 200 7.51 -0.46 8.18
C HIS A 200 8.16 -0.67 9.54
N PRO A 201 8.07 0.30 10.46
CA PRO A 201 8.80 0.23 11.73
C PRO A 201 8.30 -0.87 12.67
N THR A 202 7.00 -1.18 12.62
CA THR A 202 6.34 -2.05 13.61
C THR A 202 5.70 -3.27 12.96
N ALA A 203 6.51 -4.24 12.55
CA ALA A 203 6.06 -5.58 12.18
C ALA A 203 6.26 -6.54 13.37
N LEU A 204 5.31 -7.46 13.60
CA LEU A 204 5.37 -8.44 14.69
C LEU A 204 6.66 -9.28 14.58
N ALA A 205 7.45 -9.34 15.64
CA ALA A 205 8.76 -9.97 15.64
C ALA A 205 8.90 -10.93 16.83
N LEU A 206 8.37 -12.14 16.69
CA LEU A 206 8.36 -13.16 17.75
C LEU A 206 9.71 -13.88 17.90
N SER A 207 10.39 -14.14 16.79
CA SER A 207 11.72 -14.74 16.77
C SER A 207 12.52 -14.27 15.55
N PRO A 208 13.86 -14.39 15.56
CA PRO A 208 14.70 -14.04 14.43
C PRO A 208 14.55 -15.00 13.24
N GLU A 209 14.02 -16.21 13.46
CA GLU A 209 13.78 -17.22 12.42
C GLU A 209 12.44 -17.03 11.71
N SER A 210 11.46 -16.38 12.37
CA SER A 210 10.16 -16.14 11.79
C SER A 210 10.26 -15.16 10.62
N LYS A 211 9.89 -15.62 9.42
CA LYS A 211 9.79 -14.79 8.21
C LYS A 211 8.48 -14.00 8.19
N ASP A 212 7.42 -14.56 8.75
CA ASP A 212 6.10 -13.91 8.83
C ASP A 212 6.19 -12.69 9.75
N ARG A 213 5.99 -11.53 9.16
CA ARG A 213 6.05 -10.22 9.81
C ARG A 213 4.69 -9.54 9.71
N PHE A 214 3.73 -10.03 10.50
CA PHE A 214 2.40 -9.43 10.55
C PHE A 214 2.48 -7.94 10.89
N LEU A 215 1.79 -7.11 10.11
CA LEU A 215 1.80 -5.67 10.28
C LEU A 215 1.08 -5.26 11.57
N ILE A 216 1.78 -4.56 12.46
CA ILE A 216 1.17 -3.80 13.55
C ILE A 216 0.99 -2.37 13.04
N SER A 217 -0.24 -2.06 12.61
CA SER A 217 -0.58 -0.81 11.94
C SER A 217 -0.05 0.43 12.67
N GLU A 218 0.31 1.42 11.89
CA GLU A 218 0.71 2.74 12.37
C GLU A 218 -0.35 3.42 13.23
N ALA A 219 -1.62 3.14 12.95
CA ALA A 219 -2.75 3.66 13.72
C ALA A 219 -2.67 3.32 15.22
N VAL A 220 -2.03 2.20 15.60
CA VAL A 220 -1.81 1.86 17.03
C VAL A 220 -0.90 2.89 17.70
N ARG A 221 0.14 3.38 16.99
CA ARG A 221 0.99 4.49 17.47
C ARG A 221 0.20 5.81 17.48
N GLY A 222 -0.63 6.03 16.47
CA GLY A 222 -1.55 7.17 16.37
C GLY A 222 -2.53 7.25 17.54
N GLU A 223 -3.00 6.12 18.06
CA GLU A 223 -3.86 6.04 19.25
C GLU A 223 -3.11 6.18 20.58
N GLY A 224 -1.77 6.29 20.55
CA GLY A 224 -0.96 6.62 21.72
C GLY A 224 -0.02 5.53 22.22
N ALA A 225 0.09 4.38 21.53
CA ALA A 225 1.08 3.37 21.90
C ALA A 225 2.52 3.90 21.83
N ARG A 226 3.38 3.43 22.74
CA ARG A 226 4.76 3.88 22.92
C ARG A 226 5.77 2.79 22.58
N LEU A 227 6.84 3.18 21.90
CA LEU A 227 7.99 2.32 21.64
C LEU A 227 8.91 2.30 22.85
N ILE A 228 9.17 1.11 23.36
CA ILE A 228 10.06 0.87 24.48
C ILE A 228 11.15 -0.14 24.10
N ASN A 229 12.34 0.06 24.64
CA ASN A 229 13.47 -0.86 24.45
C ASN A 229 13.34 -2.12 25.35
N ASN A 230 14.31 -3.02 25.30
CA ASN A 230 14.28 -4.26 26.11
C ASN A 230 14.42 -4.02 27.63
N HIS A 231 14.74 -2.79 28.05
CA HIS A 231 14.77 -2.36 29.45
C HIS A 231 13.46 -1.65 29.88
N GLY A 232 12.44 -1.61 29.01
CA GLY A 232 11.16 -0.97 29.28
C GLY A 232 11.18 0.56 29.18
N MET A 233 12.24 1.16 28.62
CA MET A 233 12.39 2.61 28.50
C MET A 233 11.91 3.12 27.16
N GLU A 234 11.10 4.20 27.16
CA GLU A 234 10.74 4.94 25.95
C GLU A 234 11.99 5.59 25.34
N PHE A 235 12.17 5.51 24.02
CA PHE A 235 13.37 6.02 23.37
C PHE A 235 13.12 7.04 22.26
N MET A 236 11.93 7.10 21.68
CA MET A 236 11.66 7.94 20.50
C MET A 236 11.92 9.44 20.70
N SER A 237 11.77 9.95 21.92
CA SER A 237 12.11 11.36 22.25
C SER A 237 13.58 11.74 22.03
N LYS A 238 14.49 10.74 21.94
CA LYS A 238 15.91 10.96 21.64
C LYS A 238 16.18 11.14 20.16
N TYR A 239 15.21 10.76 19.30
CA TYR A 239 15.37 10.71 17.85
C TYR A 239 14.55 11.77 17.11
N HIS A 240 13.36 12.14 17.64
CA HIS A 240 12.49 13.11 16.98
C HIS A 240 11.46 13.71 17.96
N ASP A 241 11.14 15.01 17.80
CA ASP A 241 10.18 15.73 18.66
C ASP A 241 8.76 15.16 18.57
N LYS A 242 8.31 14.72 17.38
CA LYS A 242 7.03 14.06 17.18
C LYS A 242 6.99 12.62 17.73
N ARG A 243 8.09 12.10 18.28
CA ARG A 243 8.21 10.76 18.86
C ARG A 243 7.70 9.67 17.92
N GLU A 244 6.73 8.84 18.35
CA GLU A 244 6.13 7.73 17.59
C GLU A 244 5.36 8.19 16.35
N LEU A 245 5.01 9.47 16.26
CA LEU A 245 4.33 10.08 15.10
C LEU A 245 5.31 10.71 14.10
N ALA A 246 6.61 10.48 14.26
CA ALA A 246 7.61 10.84 13.27
C ALA A 246 7.41 10.02 11.97
N PRO A 247 7.92 10.48 10.81
CA PRO A 247 7.92 9.72 9.56
C PRO A 247 8.48 8.30 9.73
N ARG A 248 7.97 7.34 8.96
CA ARG A 248 8.30 5.90 9.09
C ARG A 248 9.78 5.61 9.02
N ASP A 249 10.50 6.27 8.12
CA ASP A 249 11.95 6.11 7.96
C ASP A 249 12.72 6.51 9.22
N ILE A 250 12.32 7.58 9.90
CA ILE A 250 12.90 8.04 11.16
C ILE A 250 12.64 7.01 12.27
N VAL A 251 11.38 6.57 12.41
CA VAL A 251 11.01 5.56 13.43
C VAL A 251 11.74 4.25 13.17
N THR A 252 11.82 3.82 11.91
CA THR A 252 12.54 2.60 11.50
C THR A 252 14.02 2.67 11.89
N ARG A 253 14.71 3.77 11.57
CA ARG A 253 16.13 3.97 11.94
C ARG A 253 16.32 4.04 13.44
N ALA A 254 15.40 4.65 14.17
CA ALA A 254 15.44 4.70 15.64
C ALA A 254 15.34 3.30 16.25
N ILE A 255 14.36 2.49 15.82
CA ILE A 255 14.20 1.10 16.25
C ILE A 255 15.46 0.28 15.92
N TYR A 256 15.97 0.36 14.69
CA TYR A 256 17.16 -0.35 14.27
C TYR A 256 18.37 0.04 15.12
N SER A 257 18.53 1.33 15.45
CA SER A 257 19.59 1.82 16.33
C SER A 257 19.50 1.23 17.74
N GLU A 258 18.29 1.20 18.34
CA GLU A 258 18.10 0.61 19.68
C GLU A 258 18.33 -0.90 19.67
N MET A 259 17.84 -1.63 18.64
CA MET A 259 18.12 -3.07 18.47
C MET A 259 19.62 -3.36 18.42
N ASN A 260 20.39 -2.58 17.67
CA ASN A 260 21.83 -2.74 17.54
C ASN A 260 22.56 -2.44 18.86
N LYS A 261 22.20 -1.37 19.58
CA LYS A 261 22.80 -1.02 20.87
C LYS A 261 22.63 -2.13 21.91
N GLU A 262 21.49 -2.79 21.89
CA GLU A 262 21.17 -3.83 22.87
C GLU A 262 21.48 -5.25 22.38
N HIS A 263 21.97 -5.39 21.12
CA HIS A 263 22.19 -6.69 20.46
C HIS A 263 20.93 -7.56 20.49
N LYS A 264 19.76 -6.96 20.22
CA LYS A 264 18.46 -7.64 20.20
C LYS A 264 17.86 -7.60 18.79
N PHE A 265 16.97 -8.57 18.48
CA PHE A 265 16.29 -8.65 17.18
C PHE A 265 14.95 -7.91 17.14
N ASN A 266 14.52 -7.31 18.24
CA ASN A 266 13.27 -6.57 18.37
C ASN A 266 13.36 -5.47 19.44
N VAL A 267 12.40 -4.56 19.41
CA VAL A 267 11.96 -3.68 20.49
C VAL A 267 10.50 -4.01 20.82
N PHE A 268 9.84 -3.22 21.63
CA PHE A 268 8.45 -3.45 21.99
C PHE A 268 7.58 -2.23 21.74
N LEU A 269 6.34 -2.47 21.30
CA LEU A 269 5.29 -1.47 21.22
C LEU A 269 4.32 -1.68 22.39
N ASN A 270 4.28 -0.74 23.32
CA ASN A 270 3.41 -0.77 24.48
C ASN A 270 2.11 -0.02 24.22
N ALA A 271 1.00 -0.73 24.18
CA ALA A 271 -0.35 -0.19 24.00
C ALA A 271 -1.18 -0.17 25.30
N SER A 272 -0.61 -0.56 26.44
CA SER A 272 -1.35 -0.71 27.71
C SER A 272 -1.94 0.58 28.27
N MET A 273 -1.52 1.73 27.77
CA MET A 273 -2.09 3.03 28.17
C MET A 273 -3.33 3.43 27.36
N ILE A 274 -3.66 2.68 26.31
CA ILE A 274 -4.89 2.89 25.53
C ILE A 274 -6.03 2.16 26.22
N ASP A 275 -7.21 2.80 26.27
CA ASP A 275 -8.40 2.15 26.81
C ASP A 275 -8.65 0.77 26.17
N HIS A 276 -8.86 -0.24 27.01
CA HIS A 276 -9.00 -1.64 26.59
C HIS A 276 -10.12 -1.83 25.56
N MET A 277 -11.31 -1.28 25.83
CA MET A 277 -12.46 -1.43 24.93
C MET A 277 -12.22 -0.74 23.60
N LYS A 278 -11.59 0.45 23.65
CA LYS A 278 -11.19 1.20 22.46
C LYS A 278 -10.17 0.42 21.62
N LEU A 279 -9.16 -0.17 22.26
CA LEU A 279 -8.11 -0.93 21.62
C LEU A 279 -8.67 -2.12 20.82
N PHE A 280 -9.51 -2.95 21.44
CA PHE A 280 -10.08 -4.13 20.80
C PHE A 280 -11.11 -3.78 19.72
N LYS A 281 -11.92 -2.74 19.93
CA LYS A 281 -12.89 -2.27 18.94
C LYS A 281 -12.18 -1.69 17.69
N ARG A 282 -11.09 -0.95 17.91
CA ARG A 282 -10.38 -0.24 16.85
C ARG A 282 -9.45 -1.14 16.06
N PHE A 283 -8.86 -2.19 16.71
CA PHE A 283 -7.85 -3.07 16.11
C PHE A 283 -8.21 -4.55 16.31
N PRO A 284 -9.36 -5.01 15.78
CA PRO A 284 -9.82 -6.37 15.99
C PRO A 284 -8.87 -7.42 15.37
N THR A 285 -8.33 -7.15 14.18
CA THR A 285 -7.42 -8.05 13.47
C THR A 285 -6.07 -8.18 14.20
N ILE A 286 -5.50 -7.05 14.63
CA ILE A 286 -4.25 -7.02 15.40
C ILE A 286 -4.43 -7.73 16.74
N SER A 287 -5.54 -7.45 17.44
CA SER A 287 -5.87 -8.08 18.73
C SER A 287 -5.98 -9.59 18.60
N LYS A 288 -6.70 -10.07 17.58
CA LYS A 288 -6.85 -11.49 17.28
C LYS A 288 -5.49 -12.13 16.99
N ARG A 289 -4.70 -11.56 16.06
CA ARG A 289 -3.41 -12.12 15.66
C ARG A 289 -2.41 -12.18 16.82
N CYS A 290 -2.31 -11.12 17.62
CA CYS A 290 -1.48 -11.11 18.81
C CYS A 290 -1.96 -12.14 19.85
N GLY A 291 -3.28 -12.27 20.05
CA GLY A 291 -3.88 -13.27 20.93
C GLY A 291 -3.56 -14.70 20.53
N GLU A 292 -3.57 -15.03 19.24
CA GLU A 292 -3.12 -16.32 18.69
C GLU A 292 -1.64 -16.63 19.04
N CYS A 293 -0.84 -15.57 19.20
CA CYS A 293 0.57 -15.66 19.62
C CYS A 293 0.76 -15.57 21.16
N GLY A 294 -0.31 -15.60 21.95
CA GLY A 294 -0.27 -15.52 23.42
C GLY A 294 0.03 -14.11 23.97
N ILE A 295 -0.21 -13.08 23.17
CA ILE A 295 0.01 -11.67 23.53
C ILE A 295 -1.33 -10.97 23.68
N ASP A 296 -1.68 -10.64 24.92
CA ASP A 296 -2.77 -9.69 25.21
C ASP A 296 -2.21 -8.27 25.05
N ILE A 297 -2.59 -7.58 23.98
CA ILE A 297 -2.05 -6.27 23.62
C ILE A 297 -2.44 -5.15 24.61
N SER A 298 -3.44 -5.37 25.47
CA SER A 298 -3.83 -4.44 26.54
C SER A 298 -2.97 -4.58 27.80
N ALA A 299 -2.32 -5.74 27.97
CA ALA A 299 -1.56 -6.07 29.17
C ALA A 299 -0.07 -6.29 28.92
N LYS A 300 0.32 -6.69 27.70
CA LYS A 300 1.70 -7.02 27.34
C LYS A 300 2.16 -6.19 26.14
N PRO A 301 3.39 -5.65 26.18
CA PRO A 301 3.99 -5.01 25.02
C PRO A 301 4.16 -5.99 23.86
N ILE A 302 3.90 -5.51 22.64
CA ILE A 302 3.99 -6.28 21.40
C ILE A 302 5.44 -6.25 20.92
N PRO A 303 6.13 -7.40 20.73
CA PRO A 303 7.47 -7.41 20.15
C PRO A 303 7.41 -7.00 18.67
N VAL A 304 8.18 -5.98 18.29
CA VAL A 304 8.17 -5.41 16.94
C VAL A 304 9.59 -5.18 16.41
N ALA A 305 9.74 -5.30 15.11
CA ALA A 305 10.96 -4.94 14.38
C ALA A 305 10.62 -4.39 12.99
N PRO A 306 11.53 -3.64 12.35
CA PRO A 306 11.36 -3.20 10.98
C PRO A 306 11.28 -4.38 9.99
N ALA A 307 10.42 -4.22 8.97
CA ALA A 307 10.30 -5.16 7.86
C ALA A 307 10.04 -4.41 6.55
N ALA A 308 10.51 -4.93 5.42
CA ALA A 308 10.19 -4.38 4.11
C ALA A 308 8.68 -4.34 3.90
N HIS A 309 8.16 -3.24 3.37
CA HIS A 309 6.72 -3.01 3.36
C HIS A 309 6.18 -2.45 2.05
N TYR A 310 6.88 -1.51 1.42
CA TYR A 310 6.42 -0.85 0.19
C TYR A 310 7.60 -0.45 -0.70
N SER A 311 7.46 -0.70 -2.01
CA SER A 311 8.41 -0.23 -3.03
C SER A 311 7.90 1.08 -3.62
N MET A 312 8.70 2.17 -3.56
CA MET A 312 8.36 3.43 -4.22
C MET A 312 8.81 3.45 -5.67
N GLY A 313 9.86 2.69 -6.00
CA GLY A 313 10.32 2.47 -7.35
C GLY A 313 9.56 1.38 -8.08
N GLY A 314 9.80 1.26 -9.37
CA GLY A 314 9.18 0.29 -10.25
C GLY A 314 9.21 0.72 -11.71
N ILE A 315 8.23 0.30 -12.48
CA ILE A 315 8.05 0.66 -13.88
C ILE A 315 7.71 2.15 -13.97
N LYS A 316 8.55 2.92 -14.68
CA LYS A 316 8.28 4.35 -14.90
C LYS A 316 6.95 4.53 -15.64
N ALA A 317 6.00 5.20 -14.99
CA ALA A 317 4.69 5.43 -15.56
C ALA A 317 4.21 6.86 -15.28
N SER A 318 3.35 7.39 -16.15
CA SER A 318 2.59 8.62 -15.85
C SER A 318 1.45 8.31 -14.87
N VAL A 319 0.75 9.33 -14.39
CA VAL A 319 -0.43 9.16 -13.53
C VAL A 319 -1.55 8.38 -14.23
N GLU A 320 -1.63 8.42 -15.57
CA GLU A 320 -2.54 7.60 -16.38
C GLU A 320 -1.99 6.19 -16.64
N GLY A 321 -0.94 5.77 -15.95
CA GLY A 321 -0.34 4.46 -16.08
C GLY A 321 0.49 4.23 -17.36
N ARG A 322 0.73 5.23 -18.21
CA ARG A 322 1.46 5.07 -19.48
C ARG A 322 2.94 4.80 -19.20
N THR A 323 3.46 3.71 -19.74
CA THR A 323 4.89 3.36 -19.68
C THR A 323 5.65 3.90 -20.90
N SER A 324 6.95 3.56 -20.98
CA SER A 324 7.79 3.84 -22.16
C SER A 324 7.49 2.94 -23.37
N ILE A 325 6.71 1.86 -23.18
CA ILE A 325 6.29 0.94 -24.24
C ILE A 325 4.84 1.25 -24.60
N ARG A 326 4.57 1.50 -25.89
CA ARG A 326 3.21 1.75 -26.36
C ARG A 326 2.31 0.53 -26.13
N GLY A 327 1.08 0.75 -25.64
CA GLY A 327 0.15 -0.33 -25.33
C GLY A 327 0.43 -1.08 -24.01
N LEU A 328 1.55 -0.75 -23.33
CA LEU A 328 1.85 -1.25 -22.00
C LEU A 328 1.62 -0.16 -20.96
N TYR A 329 0.85 -0.51 -19.94
CA TYR A 329 0.53 0.36 -18.80
C TYR A 329 0.97 -0.30 -17.49
N ALA A 330 1.26 0.52 -16.47
CA ALA A 330 1.57 0.06 -15.12
C ALA A 330 0.89 0.97 -14.10
N ILE A 331 0.25 0.38 -13.09
CA ILE A 331 -0.45 1.08 -12.01
C ILE A 331 -0.19 0.43 -10.66
N GLY A 332 -0.44 1.19 -9.58
CA GLY A 332 -0.20 0.71 -8.22
C GLY A 332 1.27 0.48 -7.92
N GLU A 333 1.58 -0.41 -6.98
CA GLU A 333 2.92 -0.53 -6.41
C GLU A 333 4.01 -1.04 -7.37
N CYS A 334 3.65 -1.68 -8.50
CA CYS A 334 4.66 -2.01 -9.53
C CYS A 334 5.07 -0.81 -10.38
N ALA A 335 4.33 0.31 -10.31
CA ALA A 335 4.59 1.53 -11.04
C ALA A 335 5.35 2.55 -10.19
N SER A 336 6.23 3.34 -10.82
CA SER A 336 6.82 4.55 -10.25
C SER A 336 6.23 5.76 -10.97
N THR A 337 5.22 6.38 -10.35
CA THR A 337 4.50 7.56 -10.86
C THR A 337 5.12 8.87 -10.44
N GLY A 338 6.06 8.83 -9.48
CA GLY A 338 6.60 10.00 -8.81
C GLY A 338 5.80 10.47 -7.59
N LEU A 339 4.66 9.85 -7.26
CA LEU A 339 3.85 10.25 -6.09
C LEU A 339 4.66 10.20 -4.79
N HIS A 340 5.38 9.11 -4.58
CA HIS A 340 5.94 8.77 -3.27
C HIS A 340 7.34 9.30 -3.00
N GLY A 341 8.07 9.75 -4.03
CA GLY A 341 9.47 10.15 -3.87
C GLY A 341 10.30 9.07 -3.18
N ALA A 342 11.17 9.47 -2.24
CA ALA A 342 12.02 8.54 -1.51
C ALA A 342 11.33 7.81 -0.35
N ASN A 343 10.14 8.25 0.09
CA ASN A 343 9.46 7.68 1.25
C ASN A 343 7.96 7.98 1.21
N ARG A 344 7.16 6.92 1.16
CA ARG A 344 5.70 7.00 1.01
C ARG A 344 5.03 7.54 2.28
N LEU A 345 4.14 8.52 2.11
CA LEU A 345 3.20 8.93 3.15
C LEU A 345 2.20 7.79 3.42
N ALA A 346 1.89 7.55 4.68
CA ALA A 346 0.98 6.48 5.09
C ALA A 346 -0.38 6.59 4.36
N SER A 347 -0.99 5.46 4.02
CA SER A 347 -2.31 5.34 3.38
C SER A 347 -2.48 5.97 1.99
N ASN A 348 -1.42 6.59 1.39
CA ASN A 348 -1.46 7.13 0.02
C ASN A 348 -1.49 6.04 -1.06
N SER A 349 -0.95 4.86 -0.78
CA SER A 349 -0.81 3.83 -1.82
C SER A 349 -2.13 3.24 -2.32
N LEU A 350 -3.16 3.11 -1.44
CA LEU A 350 -4.49 2.68 -1.89
C LEU A 350 -5.16 3.77 -2.73
N LEU A 351 -5.00 5.04 -2.33
CA LEU A 351 -5.52 6.17 -3.12
C LEU A 351 -4.88 6.17 -4.52
N GLU A 352 -3.55 6.04 -4.62
CA GLU A 352 -2.85 5.94 -5.91
C GLU A 352 -3.40 4.79 -6.77
N CYS A 353 -3.54 3.60 -6.20
CA CYS A 353 -4.04 2.43 -6.94
C CYS A 353 -5.40 2.71 -7.58
N VAL A 354 -6.34 3.30 -6.84
CA VAL A 354 -7.70 3.54 -7.32
C VAL A 354 -7.74 4.71 -8.30
N VAL A 355 -7.08 5.84 -7.99
CA VAL A 355 -7.02 7.01 -8.89
C VAL A 355 -6.40 6.64 -10.23
N CYS A 356 -5.23 5.99 -10.24
CA CYS A 356 -4.57 5.60 -11.49
C CYS A 356 -5.41 4.60 -12.30
N ALA A 357 -6.12 3.68 -11.63
CA ALA A 357 -7.01 2.74 -12.31
C ALA A 357 -8.21 3.45 -12.97
N CYS A 358 -8.85 4.39 -12.27
CA CYS A 358 -9.95 5.20 -12.83
C CYS A 358 -9.48 6.03 -14.03
N LEU A 359 -8.32 6.68 -13.93
CA LEU A 359 -7.73 7.44 -15.02
C LEU A 359 -7.43 6.62 -16.27
N LEU A 360 -6.88 5.43 -16.06
CA LEU A 360 -6.57 4.53 -17.16
C LEU A 360 -7.83 4.19 -17.97
N TYR A 361 -8.96 4.00 -17.29
CA TYR A 361 -10.24 3.68 -17.92
C TYR A 361 -10.86 4.90 -18.65
N THR A 362 -10.74 6.10 -18.09
CA THR A 362 -11.32 7.32 -18.64
C THR A 362 -10.42 8.01 -19.68
N SER A 363 -9.15 7.64 -19.77
CA SER A 363 -8.22 8.16 -20.79
C SER A 363 -8.67 7.75 -22.18
N PRO A 364 -8.70 8.68 -23.18
CA PRO A 364 -9.11 8.34 -24.54
C PRO A 364 -8.21 7.24 -25.10
N SER A 365 -8.85 6.16 -25.52
CA SER A 365 -8.20 5.01 -26.17
C SER A 365 -7.35 5.47 -27.37
N PRO A 366 -6.25 4.78 -27.69
CA PRO A 366 -5.53 5.02 -28.96
C PRO A 366 -6.45 4.95 -30.19
N ARG A 367 -7.57 4.23 -30.13
CA ARG A 367 -8.58 4.18 -31.20
C ARG A 367 -9.36 5.48 -31.35
N ASP A 368 -9.57 6.24 -30.29
CA ASP A 368 -10.36 7.49 -30.31
C ASP A 368 -9.58 8.65 -30.93
N ARG A 369 -8.25 8.54 -31.05
CA ARG A 369 -7.38 9.53 -31.72
C ARG A 369 -7.24 9.35 -33.23
N SER A 370 -7.73 8.25 -33.79
CA SER A 370 -7.69 7.98 -35.23
C SER A 370 -8.87 8.54 -36.02
N VAL A 371 -9.76 9.30 -35.38
CA VAL A 371 -11.00 9.86 -35.99
C VAL A 371 -11.00 11.40 -36.01
N SER A 372 -9.83 12.03 -35.90
CA SER A 372 -9.71 13.49 -36.08
C SER A 372 -8.79 13.85 -37.23
#